data_3a095a1e5bfa6092278e3608b79bd14a
#
_entry.id   3a095a1e5bfa6092278e3608b79bd14a
#
_cell.length_a   1.000
_cell.length_b   1.000
_cell.length_c   1.000
_cell.angle_alpha   90.00
_cell.angle_beta   90.00
_cell.angle_gamma   90.00
#
_symmetry.space_group_name_H-M   'P 1'
#
loop_
_entity.id
_entity.type
_entity.pdbx_description
1 polymer ?
#
loop_
_entity_poly.entity_id
_entity_poly.type
_entity_poly.pdbx_seq_one_letter_code
_entity_poly.pdbx_strand_id
1 'polypeptide(L)'
;MLQIPELLSPAGDLERLRYAINYGADAVYCSLPEFGMRSAPANFTPEQLTEGVIYAHARGRKVYLTMNTLPTNEEADRLPEAIKAAAAAGVDAFIVADLGVLEACKQFAPEIDVHMSTQTGITNWAAARAAYNMGAKRVVLAREMSLQDIATLRDKTPPELEIEAFVHGAMCMSVSGRCLLSNYMAGRDANRGQCAQPCRWKYYLSEETRPGQLYEIGENENGSYILNANDLCTAPFIDLICKAGVDSLKIEGRAKTFYYVASVTAAYRKALDQYLADPLNDNFELSDDVLAELTRTSHR
;
A
#
# COMPACT_ATOMS: atom_id res chain seq x y z
N MET A 1 2.78 24.70 10.82
CA MET A 1 3.82 24.37 9.84
C MET A 1 3.20 23.40 8.85
N LEU A 2 3.43 23.59 7.55
CA LEU A 2 2.98 22.63 6.55
C LEU A 2 3.70 21.30 6.81
N GLN A 3 2.94 20.23 7.01
CA GLN A 3 3.53 18.90 7.19
C GLN A 3 3.88 18.36 5.80
N ILE A 4 5.14 17.98 5.59
CA ILE A 4 5.61 17.40 4.32
C ILE A 4 5.28 15.90 4.39
N PRO A 5 4.42 15.38 3.50
CA PRO A 5 4.11 13.96 3.49
C PRO A 5 5.33 13.12 3.10
N GLU A 6 5.47 11.97 3.71
CA GLU A 6 6.43 10.94 3.34
C GLU A 6 6.02 10.29 2.00
N LEU A 7 6.96 10.10 1.09
CA LEU A 7 6.75 9.28 -0.11
C LEU A 7 7.19 7.84 0.16
N LEU A 8 6.21 6.92 0.26
CA LEU A 8 6.43 5.52 0.58
C LEU A 8 6.32 4.66 -0.67
N SER A 9 7.44 4.03 -1.06
CA SER A 9 7.55 3.21 -2.26
C SER A 9 7.64 1.71 -1.98
N PRO A 10 7.17 0.87 -2.91
CA PRO A 10 7.26 -0.58 -2.78
C PRO A 10 8.68 -1.08 -3.05
N ALA A 11 9.11 -2.10 -2.27
CA ALA A 11 10.34 -2.84 -2.52
C ALA A 11 10.04 -4.35 -2.53
N GLY A 12 10.01 -4.96 -3.72
CA GLY A 12 9.80 -6.41 -3.86
C GLY A 12 11.05 -7.22 -3.55
N ASP A 13 12.23 -6.62 -3.69
CA ASP A 13 13.55 -7.16 -3.41
C ASP A 13 14.55 -6.02 -3.14
N LEU A 14 15.80 -6.39 -2.87
CA LEU A 14 16.87 -5.45 -2.54
C LEU A 14 17.21 -4.50 -3.70
N GLU A 15 17.12 -4.97 -4.95
CA GLU A 15 17.34 -4.13 -6.13
C GLU A 15 16.28 -3.03 -6.22
N ARG A 16 14.99 -3.40 -6.09
CA ARG A 16 13.88 -2.44 -6.11
C ARG A 16 13.93 -1.47 -4.94
N LEU A 17 14.38 -1.91 -3.76
CA LEU A 17 14.63 -1.03 -2.61
C LEU A 17 15.62 0.09 -2.97
N ARG A 18 16.75 -0.29 -3.58
CA ARG A 18 17.79 0.67 -4.01
C ARG A 18 17.26 1.64 -5.06
N TYR A 19 16.49 1.16 -6.04
CA TYR A 19 15.86 2.03 -7.03
C TYR A 19 14.86 2.98 -6.36
N ALA A 20 13.96 2.51 -5.50
CA ALA A 20 13.00 3.36 -4.80
C ALA A 20 13.68 4.52 -4.07
N ILE A 21 14.70 4.21 -3.27
CA ILE A 21 15.45 5.22 -2.49
C ILE A 21 16.20 6.19 -3.40
N ASN A 22 16.90 5.70 -4.42
CA ASN A 22 17.67 6.54 -5.33
C ASN A 22 16.80 7.47 -6.19
N TYR A 23 15.53 7.10 -6.40
CA TYR A 23 14.57 7.88 -7.16
C TYR A 23 13.60 8.72 -6.29
N GLY A 24 13.91 8.87 -5.00
CA GLY A 24 13.32 9.89 -4.15
C GLY A 24 12.30 9.41 -3.13
N ALA A 25 12.20 8.10 -2.86
CA ALA A 25 11.41 7.60 -1.75
C ALA A 25 11.99 8.04 -0.40
N ASP A 26 11.14 8.47 0.52
CA ASP A 26 11.49 8.77 1.91
C ASP A 26 11.48 7.50 2.77
N ALA A 27 10.62 6.54 2.40
CA ALA A 27 10.55 5.23 3.01
C ALA A 27 10.22 4.16 1.96
N VAL A 28 10.54 2.91 2.29
CA VAL A 28 10.18 1.75 1.48
C VAL A 28 9.46 0.71 2.33
N TYR A 29 8.53 -0.05 1.71
CA TYR A 29 7.92 -1.19 2.38
C TYR A 29 8.24 -2.49 1.64
N CYS A 30 8.62 -3.50 2.40
CA CYS A 30 9.06 -4.80 1.91
C CYS A 30 8.42 -5.95 2.68
N SER A 31 8.77 -7.19 2.36
CA SER A 31 8.26 -8.38 3.02
C SER A 31 9.32 -9.47 3.08
N LEU A 32 9.25 -10.27 4.12
CA LEU A 32 9.84 -11.60 4.17
C LEU A 32 8.87 -12.63 3.55
N PRO A 33 9.30 -13.87 3.27
CA PRO A 33 8.43 -14.93 2.75
C PRO A 33 7.26 -15.26 3.67
N GLU A 34 7.46 -15.17 5.00
CA GLU A 34 6.41 -15.37 5.99
C GLU A 34 5.68 -14.07 6.33
N PHE A 35 4.39 -14.18 6.65
CA PHE A 35 3.50 -13.11 7.11
C PHE A 35 3.24 -11.97 6.13
N GLY A 36 3.80 -12.00 4.92
CA GLY A 36 3.58 -10.97 3.91
C GLY A 36 2.51 -11.34 2.89
N MET A 37 1.66 -10.37 2.50
CA MET A 37 0.53 -10.53 1.55
C MET A 37 0.93 -10.75 0.08
N ARG A 38 2.16 -10.98 -0.23
CA ARG A 38 2.64 -11.27 -1.59
C ARG A 38 3.67 -12.39 -1.52
N SER A 39 3.22 -13.63 -1.67
CA SER A 39 4.10 -14.81 -1.69
C SER A 39 4.71 -15.08 -3.06
N ALA A 40 4.11 -14.56 -4.15
CA ALA A 40 4.53 -14.83 -5.52
C ALA A 40 5.74 -14.03 -6.02
N PRO A 41 5.98 -12.73 -5.65
CA PRO A 41 7.23 -12.05 -5.99
C PRO A 41 8.39 -12.60 -5.15
N ALA A 42 9.61 -12.38 -5.64
CA ALA A 42 10.78 -12.50 -4.79
C ALA A 42 10.58 -11.64 -3.53
N ASN A 43 10.82 -12.20 -2.36
CA ASN A 43 10.79 -11.51 -1.09
C ASN A 43 12.23 -11.42 -0.57
N PHE A 44 12.46 -10.57 0.43
CA PHE A 44 13.77 -10.45 1.05
C PHE A 44 14.11 -11.71 1.86
N THR A 45 15.37 -12.15 1.80
CA THR A 45 15.90 -13.00 2.87
C THR A 45 16.19 -12.14 4.12
N PRO A 46 16.35 -12.72 5.31
CA PRO A 46 16.74 -11.97 6.51
C PRO A 46 18.03 -11.15 6.32
N GLU A 47 19.02 -11.70 5.61
CA GLU A 47 20.29 -11.03 5.30
C GLU A 47 20.08 -9.85 4.36
N GLN A 48 19.27 -10.02 3.32
CA GLN A 48 18.89 -8.96 2.38
C GLN A 48 18.08 -7.85 3.06
N LEU A 49 17.23 -8.19 4.04
CA LEU A 49 16.50 -7.21 4.84
C LEU A 49 17.49 -6.34 5.63
N THR A 50 18.43 -6.96 6.32
CA THR A 50 19.47 -6.24 7.08
C THR A 50 20.31 -5.35 6.16
N GLU A 51 20.74 -5.85 5.00
CA GLU A 51 21.47 -5.07 4.00
C GLU A 51 20.63 -3.88 3.48
N GLY A 52 19.35 -4.10 3.22
CA GLY A 52 18.41 -3.08 2.77
C GLY A 52 18.20 -1.97 3.81
N VAL A 53 18.07 -2.35 5.09
CA VAL A 53 17.96 -1.40 6.20
C VAL A 53 19.21 -0.55 6.32
N ILE A 54 20.41 -1.17 6.32
CA ILE A 54 21.70 -0.45 6.37
C ILE A 54 21.78 0.54 5.18
N TYR A 55 21.41 0.10 3.97
CA TYR A 55 21.45 0.93 2.78
C TYR A 55 20.51 2.14 2.90
N ALA A 56 19.29 1.94 3.42
CA ALA A 56 18.28 2.97 3.61
C ALA A 56 18.72 3.97 4.70
N HIS A 57 19.10 3.48 5.86
CA HIS A 57 19.51 4.31 7.00
C HIS A 57 20.74 5.16 6.71
N ALA A 58 21.72 4.64 5.94
CA ALA A 58 22.86 5.43 5.48
C ALA A 58 22.48 6.64 4.60
N ARG A 59 21.22 6.69 4.12
CA ARG A 59 20.65 7.78 3.33
C ARG A 59 19.54 8.54 4.06
N GLY A 60 19.34 8.29 5.35
CA GLY A 60 18.29 8.88 6.17
C GLY A 60 16.89 8.44 5.74
N ARG A 61 16.74 7.23 5.17
CA ARG A 61 15.47 6.65 4.70
C ARG A 61 15.03 5.51 5.59
N LYS A 62 13.70 5.24 5.63
CA LYS A 62 13.08 4.24 6.50
C LYS A 62 12.71 2.97 5.76
N VAL A 63 12.63 1.86 6.49
CA VAL A 63 12.20 0.55 5.96
C VAL A 63 11.08 -0.01 6.82
N TYR A 64 9.92 -0.29 6.20
CA TYR A 64 8.76 -0.86 6.86
C TYR A 64 8.53 -2.30 6.42
N LEU A 65 8.42 -3.22 7.37
CA LEU A 65 8.21 -4.63 7.09
C LEU A 65 6.72 -4.97 7.14
N THR A 66 6.19 -5.56 6.07
CA THR A 66 4.80 -6.04 6.08
C THR A 66 4.70 -7.40 6.77
N MET A 67 3.86 -7.47 7.81
CA MET A 67 3.40 -8.67 8.48
C MET A 67 1.86 -8.68 8.46
N ASN A 68 1.29 -8.60 7.27
CA ASN A 68 -0.11 -8.25 7.05
C ASN A 68 -0.97 -9.38 6.47
N THR A 69 -0.54 -10.62 6.59
CA THR A 69 -1.42 -11.79 6.42
C THR A 69 -2.31 -11.98 7.64
N LEU A 70 -3.33 -12.81 7.50
CA LEU A 70 -4.13 -13.32 8.63
C LEU A 70 -3.53 -14.68 9.04
N PRO A 71 -2.76 -14.76 10.13
CA PRO A 71 -2.07 -15.97 10.52
C PRO A 71 -3.04 -17.04 11.02
N THR A 72 -2.70 -18.31 10.80
CA THR A 72 -3.32 -19.46 11.49
C THR A 72 -2.80 -19.54 12.92
N ASN A 73 -3.42 -20.38 13.78
CA ASN A 73 -2.92 -20.60 15.13
C ASN A 73 -1.47 -21.11 15.15
N GLU A 74 -1.11 -22.03 14.25
CA GLU A 74 0.25 -22.54 14.10
C GLU A 74 1.25 -21.44 13.69
N GLU A 75 0.84 -20.52 12.82
CA GLU A 75 1.66 -19.39 12.42
C GLU A 75 1.77 -18.36 13.54
N ALA A 76 0.71 -18.17 14.34
CA ALA A 76 0.73 -17.27 15.47
C ALA A 76 1.78 -17.69 16.53
N ASP A 77 2.03 -18.98 16.70
CA ASP A 77 3.08 -19.50 17.60
C ASP A 77 4.50 -19.08 17.15
N ARG A 78 4.70 -18.74 15.86
CA ARG A 78 6.00 -18.30 15.31
C ARG A 78 6.18 -16.79 15.27
N LEU A 79 5.13 -16.01 15.57
CA LEU A 79 5.19 -14.55 15.57
C LEU A 79 6.31 -13.98 16.47
N PRO A 80 6.51 -14.48 17.70
CA PRO A 80 7.54 -13.91 18.60
C PRO A 80 8.96 -13.91 18.00
N GLU A 81 9.34 -15.02 17.36
CA GLU A 81 10.65 -15.17 16.75
C GLU A 81 10.79 -14.32 15.49
N ALA A 82 9.76 -14.31 14.63
CA ALA A 82 9.75 -13.50 13.41
C ALA A 82 9.83 -12.00 13.71
N ILE A 83 9.08 -11.53 14.71
CA ILE A 83 9.08 -10.12 15.14
C ILE A 83 10.46 -9.72 15.69
N LYS A 84 11.02 -10.51 16.59
CA LYS A 84 12.37 -10.25 17.17
C LYS A 84 13.45 -10.23 16.10
N ALA A 85 13.40 -11.17 15.15
CA ALA A 85 14.37 -11.22 14.05
C ALA A 85 14.27 -9.98 13.14
N ALA A 86 13.07 -9.52 12.84
CA ALA A 86 12.85 -8.33 12.05
C ALA A 86 13.28 -7.04 12.81
N ALA A 87 12.98 -6.95 14.09
CA ALA A 87 13.45 -5.85 14.95
C ALA A 87 14.98 -5.81 15.01
N ALA A 88 15.64 -6.97 15.16
CA ALA A 88 17.11 -7.07 15.14
C ALA A 88 17.71 -6.66 13.78
N ALA A 89 17.00 -6.80 12.67
CA ALA A 89 17.42 -6.29 11.37
C ALA A 89 17.33 -4.75 11.28
N GLY A 90 16.64 -4.09 12.24
CA GLY A 90 16.57 -2.64 12.34
C GLY A 90 15.45 -2.00 11.52
N VAL A 91 14.34 -2.70 11.25
CA VAL A 91 13.18 -2.11 10.56
C VAL A 91 12.56 -0.98 11.41
N ASP A 92 12.02 0.05 10.75
CA ASP A 92 11.47 1.23 11.42
C ASP A 92 10.01 1.05 11.85
N ALA A 93 9.27 0.18 11.15
CA ALA A 93 7.89 -0.15 11.52
C ALA A 93 7.43 -1.50 10.96
N PHE A 94 6.41 -2.06 11.63
CA PHE A 94 5.65 -3.21 11.13
C PHE A 94 4.31 -2.75 10.51
N ILE A 95 3.97 -3.23 9.32
CA ILE A 95 2.66 -3.03 8.70
C ILE A 95 1.83 -4.28 8.93
N VAL A 96 0.80 -4.21 9.77
CA VAL A 96 0.03 -5.36 10.25
C VAL A 96 -1.46 -5.25 9.90
N ALA A 97 -2.15 -6.39 9.76
CA ALA A 97 -3.59 -6.42 9.49
C ALA A 97 -4.40 -7.20 10.53
N ASP A 98 -3.74 -7.98 11.33
CA ASP A 98 -4.34 -8.84 12.36
C ASP A 98 -4.09 -8.25 13.76
N LEU A 99 -5.09 -8.33 14.64
CA LEU A 99 -5.00 -7.78 16.00
C LEU A 99 -4.04 -8.57 16.88
N GLY A 100 -3.92 -9.88 16.67
CA GLY A 100 -2.95 -10.73 17.37
C GLY A 100 -1.52 -10.37 16.98
N VAL A 101 -1.29 -10.04 15.70
CA VAL A 101 0.02 -9.57 15.21
C VAL A 101 0.34 -8.20 15.81
N LEU A 102 -0.64 -7.28 15.89
CA LEU A 102 -0.46 -5.98 16.56
C LEU A 102 -0.01 -6.17 18.01
N GLU A 103 -0.71 -7.00 18.77
CA GLU A 103 -0.39 -7.23 20.18
C GLU A 103 0.97 -7.92 20.33
N ALA A 104 1.31 -8.88 19.47
CA ALA A 104 2.61 -9.53 19.47
C ALA A 104 3.75 -8.52 19.16
N CYS A 105 3.57 -7.60 18.20
CA CYS A 105 4.55 -6.54 17.94
C CYS A 105 4.79 -5.67 19.16
N LYS A 106 3.74 -5.24 19.86
CA LYS A 106 3.85 -4.46 21.10
C LYS A 106 4.56 -5.22 22.22
N GLN A 107 4.35 -6.53 22.29
CA GLN A 107 4.95 -7.36 23.33
C GLN A 107 6.41 -7.68 23.06
N PHE A 108 6.79 -7.98 21.81
CA PHE A 108 8.10 -8.55 21.47
C PHE A 108 9.06 -7.55 20.80
N ALA A 109 8.56 -6.39 20.34
CA ALA A 109 9.36 -5.30 19.78
C ALA A 109 8.69 -3.93 20.08
N PRO A 110 8.52 -3.57 21.36
CA PRO A 110 7.78 -2.37 21.77
C PRO A 110 8.40 -1.05 21.27
N GLU A 111 9.66 -1.07 20.87
CA GLU A 111 10.40 0.08 20.32
C GLU A 111 10.12 0.32 18.82
N ILE A 112 9.50 -0.63 18.12
CA ILE A 112 9.21 -0.54 16.69
C ILE A 112 7.77 -0.09 16.49
N ASP A 113 7.57 0.93 15.68
CA ASP A 113 6.24 1.46 15.36
C ASP A 113 5.36 0.42 14.65
N VAL A 114 4.06 0.47 14.91
CA VAL A 114 3.08 -0.40 14.23
C VAL A 114 2.14 0.44 13.38
N HIS A 115 2.04 0.10 12.09
CA HIS A 115 1.15 0.69 11.12
C HIS A 115 0.02 -0.29 10.79
N MET A 116 -1.24 0.13 10.98
CA MET A 116 -2.39 -0.70 10.61
C MET A 116 -2.58 -0.70 9.10
N SER A 117 -2.53 -1.87 8.49
CA SER A 117 -2.65 -2.05 7.04
C SER A 117 -4.04 -1.66 6.52
N THR A 118 -4.12 -1.25 5.24
CA THR A 118 -5.39 -1.02 4.53
C THR A 118 -6.37 -2.19 4.64
N GLN A 119 -5.87 -3.42 4.82
CA GLN A 119 -6.68 -4.62 4.97
C GLN A 119 -7.50 -4.66 6.27
N THR A 120 -7.22 -3.79 7.23
CA THR A 120 -8.10 -3.61 8.40
C THR A 120 -9.40 -2.91 8.04
N GLY A 121 -9.49 -2.29 6.86
CA GLY A 121 -10.71 -1.66 6.36
C GLY A 121 -11.08 -0.38 7.09
N ILE A 122 -10.08 0.44 7.45
CA ILE A 122 -10.34 1.72 8.13
C ILE A 122 -10.91 2.71 7.13
N THR A 123 -12.20 3.03 7.31
CA THR A 123 -12.99 3.94 6.46
C THR A 123 -13.59 5.13 7.23
N ASN A 124 -13.28 5.28 8.51
CA ASN A 124 -13.84 6.37 9.33
C ASN A 124 -12.93 6.69 10.52
N TRP A 125 -13.14 7.89 11.09
CA TRP A 125 -12.35 8.40 12.21
C TRP A 125 -12.47 7.56 13.49
N ALA A 126 -13.61 6.90 13.72
CA ALA A 126 -13.81 6.11 14.94
C ALA A 126 -12.94 4.84 14.90
N ALA A 127 -12.86 4.16 13.73
CA ALA A 127 -11.98 3.02 13.51
C ALA A 127 -10.50 3.42 13.59
N ALA A 128 -10.12 4.57 13.01
CA ALA A 128 -8.76 5.10 13.09
C ALA A 128 -8.33 5.39 14.53
N ARG A 129 -9.23 6.03 15.32
CA ARG A 129 -8.98 6.31 16.73
C ARG A 129 -8.92 5.04 17.57
N ALA A 130 -9.73 4.02 17.26
CA ALA A 130 -9.65 2.73 17.94
C ALA A 130 -8.29 2.05 17.68
N ALA A 131 -7.79 2.07 16.44
CA ALA A 131 -6.45 1.57 16.11
C ALA A 131 -5.35 2.32 16.89
N TYR A 132 -5.43 3.64 16.96
CA TYR A 132 -4.52 4.47 17.76
C TYR A 132 -4.52 4.08 19.24
N ASN A 133 -5.71 3.92 19.84
CA ASN A 133 -5.85 3.51 21.24
C ASN A 133 -5.31 2.10 21.51
N MET A 134 -5.27 1.24 20.49
CA MET A 134 -4.63 -0.07 20.57
C MET A 134 -3.10 -0.01 20.40
N GLY A 135 -2.54 1.16 20.10
CA GLY A 135 -1.10 1.40 20.00
C GLY A 135 -0.57 1.50 18.57
N ALA A 136 -1.43 1.63 17.56
CA ALA A 136 -0.97 1.91 16.21
C ALA A 136 -0.44 3.35 16.12
N LYS A 137 0.75 3.52 15.54
CA LYS A 137 1.34 4.83 15.24
C LYS A 137 0.74 5.43 13.96
N ARG A 138 0.41 4.57 12.98
CA ARG A 138 -0.11 4.96 11.66
C ARG A 138 -1.26 4.05 11.25
N VAL A 139 -2.21 4.62 10.50
CA VAL A 139 -3.28 3.88 9.84
C VAL A 139 -3.19 4.06 8.32
N VAL A 140 -3.21 2.94 7.59
CA VAL A 140 -3.32 2.95 6.13
C VAL A 140 -4.80 2.87 5.78
N LEU A 141 -5.32 3.94 5.21
CA LEU A 141 -6.75 4.07 4.92
C LEU A 141 -7.20 3.05 3.85
N ALA A 142 -8.48 2.71 3.91
CA ALA A 142 -9.15 2.03 2.81
C ALA A 142 -9.17 2.94 1.57
N ARG A 143 -9.02 2.34 0.38
CA ARG A 143 -8.92 3.07 -0.90
C ARG A 143 -10.26 3.63 -1.38
N GLU A 144 -11.31 3.24 -0.70
CA GLU A 144 -12.69 3.63 -0.96
C GLU A 144 -13.07 4.98 -0.36
N MET A 145 -12.17 5.60 0.42
CA MET A 145 -12.42 6.88 1.07
C MET A 145 -12.28 8.06 0.11
N SER A 146 -13.22 8.99 0.20
CA SER A 146 -13.12 10.28 -0.49
C SER A 146 -12.12 11.23 0.23
N LEU A 147 -11.62 12.25 -0.48
CA LEU A 147 -10.76 13.28 0.13
C LEU A 147 -11.48 14.01 1.29
N GLN A 148 -12.79 14.24 1.17
CA GLN A 148 -13.60 14.85 2.23
C GLN A 148 -13.67 13.97 3.48
N ASP A 149 -13.80 12.65 3.32
CA ASP A 149 -13.79 11.71 4.44
C ASP A 149 -12.42 11.65 5.10
N ILE A 150 -11.33 11.72 4.31
CA ILE A 150 -9.95 11.77 4.83
C ILE A 150 -9.74 13.03 5.67
N ALA A 151 -10.13 14.19 5.17
CA ALA A 151 -10.05 15.46 5.93
C ALA A 151 -10.88 15.40 7.22
N THR A 152 -12.10 14.85 7.15
CA THR A 152 -12.96 14.65 8.33
C THR A 152 -12.33 13.68 9.34
N LEU A 153 -11.66 12.62 8.85
CA LEU A 153 -10.95 11.68 9.70
C LEU A 153 -9.76 12.37 10.39
N ARG A 154 -8.99 13.16 9.65
CA ARG A 154 -7.86 13.92 10.20
C ARG A 154 -8.31 14.86 11.32
N ASP A 155 -9.36 15.62 11.11
CA ASP A 155 -9.89 16.58 12.09
C ASP A 155 -10.36 15.93 13.41
N LYS A 156 -10.80 14.66 13.34
CA LYS A 156 -11.39 13.93 14.48
C LYS A 156 -10.45 12.92 15.12
N THR A 157 -9.19 12.84 14.67
CA THR A 157 -8.18 11.94 15.22
C THR A 157 -7.05 12.73 15.89
N PRO A 158 -6.31 12.12 16.85
CA PRO A 158 -5.14 12.76 17.44
C PRO A 158 -4.11 13.16 16.39
N PRO A 159 -3.46 14.32 16.53
CA PRO A 159 -2.42 14.76 15.60
C PRO A 159 -1.20 13.82 15.55
N GLU A 160 -0.98 13.06 16.61
CA GLU A 160 0.10 12.07 16.72
C GLU A 160 -0.18 10.79 15.92
N LEU A 161 -1.44 10.54 15.54
CA LEU A 161 -1.80 9.44 14.65
C LEU A 161 -1.45 9.83 13.21
N GLU A 162 -0.56 9.08 12.58
CA GLU A 162 -0.22 9.28 11.18
C GLU A 162 -1.26 8.62 10.26
N ILE A 163 -1.57 9.30 9.16
CA ILE A 163 -2.52 8.85 8.13
C ILE A 163 -1.76 8.56 6.85
N GLU A 164 -1.86 7.32 6.36
CA GLU A 164 -1.28 6.88 5.10
C GLU A 164 -2.38 6.57 4.09
N ALA A 165 -2.25 7.07 2.86
CA ALA A 165 -3.17 6.78 1.77
C ALA A 165 -2.43 6.25 0.54
N PHE A 166 -3.05 5.29 -0.18
CA PHE A 166 -2.56 4.90 -1.49
C PHE A 166 -2.81 6.01 -2.51
N VAL A 167 -1.77 6.32 -3.30
CA VAL A 167 -1.81 7.37 -4.31
C VAL A 167 -1.62 6.86 -5.72
N HIS A 168 -1.08 5.65 -5.89
CA HIS A 168 -0.81 5.09 -7.22
C HIS A 168 -0.87 3.57 -7.23
N GLY A 169 -1.28 3.03 -8.38
CA GLY A 169 -1.15 1.62 -8.74
C GLY A 169 -2.46 0.84 -8.64
N ALA A 170 -2.33 -0.46 -8.70
CA ALA A 170 -3.44 -1.37 -8.91
C ALA A 170 -4.47 -1.35 -7.78
N MET A 171 -5.74 -1.10 -8.13
CA MET A 171 -6.86 -1.22 -7.22
C MET A 171 -7.30 -2.67 -7.05
N CYS A 172 -7.90 -2.98 -5.91
CA CYS A 172 -8.55 -4.27 -5.65
C CYS A 172 -10.06 -4.14 -5.85
N MET A 173 -10.69 -5.17 -6.43
CA MET A 173 -12.15 -5.25 -6.54
C MET A 173 -12.84 -5.39 -5.18
N SER A 174 -12.17 -6.01 -4.23
CA SER A 174 -12.70 -6.21 -2.86
C SER A 174 -12.35 -5.05 -1.97
N VAL A 175 -13.27 -4.71 -1.07
CA VAL A 175 -13.06 -3.66 -0.05
C VAL A 175 -11.78 -3.95 0.71
N SER A 176 -10.84 -3.01 0.65
CA SER A 176 -9.55 -3.08 1.35
C SER A 176 -8.76 -4.39 1.14
N GLY A 177 -9.01 -5.10 0.03
CA GLY A 177 -8.25 -6.30 -0.36
C GLY A 177 -8.65 -7.59 0.35
N ARG A 178 -9.67 -7.63 1.18
CA ARG A 178 -10.22 -8.87 1.76
C ARG A 178 -11.13 -9.57 0.75
N CYS A 179 -10.65 -10.66 0.15
CA CYS A 179 -11.27 -11.29 -1.01
C CYS A 179 -11.36 -12.81 -0.87
N LEU A 180 -12.52 -13.37 -1.19
CA LEU A 180 -12.74 -14.83 -1.30
C LEU A 180 -12.70 -15.32 -2.75
N LEU A 181 -12.77 -14.41 -3.75
CA LEU A 181 -12.91 -14.78 -5.15
C LEU A 181 -11.74 -15.65 -5.65
N SER A 182 -10.52 -15.32 -5.25
CA SER A 182 -9.33 -16.09 -5.63
C SER A 182 -9.35 -17.51 -5.08
N ASN A 183 -9.81 -17.69 -3.85
CA ASN A 183 -9.96 -19.01 -3.27
C ASN A 183 -11.07 -19.80 -3.98
N TYR A 184 -12.21 -19.16 -4.20
CA TYR A 184 -13.36 -19.78 -4.88
C TYR A 184 -13.03 -20.23 -6.31
N MET A 185 -12.35 -19.38 -7.09
CA MET A 185 -12.09 -19.65 -8.52
C MET A 185 -10.81 -20.43 -8.81
N ALA A 186 -9.81 -20.35 -7.93
CA ALA A 186 -8.48 -20.90 -8.19
C ALA A 186 -7.90 -21.71 -7.02
N GLY A 187 -8.63 -21.91 -5.92
CA GLY A 187 -8.13 -22.58 -4.72
C GLY A 187 -6.94 -21.86 -4.04
N ARG A 188 -6.74 -20.57 -4.33
CA ARG A 188 -5.60 -19.76 -3.84
C ARG A 188 -6.11 -18.66 -2.94
N ASP A 189 -5.67 -18.67 -1.67
CA ASP A 189 -6.15 -17.73 -0.67
C ASP A 189 -5.49 -16.34 -0.82
N ALA A 190 -6.29 -15.37 -1.27
CA ALA A 190 -5.85 -13.99 -1.42
C ALA A 190 -5.49 -13.33 -0.08
N ASN A 191 -6.14 -13.73 1.02
CA ASN A 191 -5.91 -13.18 2.35
C ASN A 191 -4.59 -13.69 2.98
N ARG A 192 -3.98 -14.67 2.32
CA ARG A 192 -2.70 -15.29 2.71
C ARG A 192 -1.60 -15.07 1.65
N GLY A 193 -1.74 -14.03 0.84
CA GLY A 193 -0.74 -13.63 -0.15
C GLY A 193 -0.76 -14.42 -1.46
N GLN A 194 -1.68 -15.36 -1.65
CA GLN A 194 -1.73 -16.23 -2.83
C GLN A 194 -2.75 -15.80 -3.90
N CYS A 195 -3.05 -14.50 -3.98
CA CYS A 195 -4.04 -13.98 -4.92
C CYS A 195 -3.71 -14.36 -6.37
N ALA A 196 -4.61 -15.12 -7.02
CA ALA A 196 -4.53 -15.46 -8.44
C ALA A 196 -4.98 -14.32 -9.37
N GLN A 197 -5.48 -13.22 -8.80
CA GLN A 197 -6.03 -12.06 -9.52
C GLN A 197 -7.19 -12.40 -10.46
N PRO A 198 -8.18 -13.21 -10.08
CA PRO A 198 -9.28 -13.60 -10.97
C PRO A 198 -10.11 -12.39 -11.42
N CYS A 199 -10.19 -11.33 -10.61
CA CYS A 199 -10.84 -10.07 -11.01
C CYS A 199 -10.19 -9.40 -12.23
N ARG A 200 -9.05 -9.91 -12.72
CA ARG A 200 -8.32 -9.39 -13.88
C ARG A 200 -8.37 -10.32 -15.09
N TRP A 201 -9.07 -11.47 -14.97
CA TRP A 201 -9.27 -12.38 -16.09
C TRP A 201 -10.35 -11.81 -17.00
N LYS A 202 -10.33 -12.26 -18.26
CA LYS A 202 -11.44 -11.99 -19.20
C LYS A 202 -12.61 -12.91 -18.88
N TYR A 203 -13.78 -12.33 -18.81
CA TYR A 203 -15.03 -13.05 -18.55
C TYR A 203 -16.03 -12.78 -19.66
N TYR A 204 -16.91 -13.77 -19.85
CA TYR A 204 -18.09 -13.66 -20.69
C TYR A 204 -19.30 -14.06 -19.86
N LEU A 205 -20.38 -13.31 -19.96
CA LEU A 205 -21.67 -13.73 -19.42
C LEU A 205 -22.32 -14.70 -20.40
N SER A 206 -22.88 -15.78 -19.86
CA SER A 206 -23.76 -16.69 -20.58
C SER A 206 -25.10 -16.72 -19.85
N GLU A 207 -26.19 -16.58 -20.59
CA GLU A 207 -27.53 -16.65 -20.07
C GLU A 207 -28.05 -18.08 -20.29
N GLU A 208 -28.68 -18.67 -19.24
CA GLU A 208 -29.03 -20.09 -19.20
C GLU A 208 -29.95 -20.54 -20.33
N THR A 209 -30.89 -19.67 -20.74
CA THR A 209 -31.84 -19.97 -21.81
C THR A 209 -31.29 -19.73 -23.24
N ARG A 210 -30.04 -19.19 -23.32
CA ARG A 210 -29.35 -18.90 -24.59
C ARG A 210 -27.95 -19.54 -24.62
N PRO A 211 -27.87 -20.88 -24.54
CA PRO A 211 -26.59 -21.55 -24.50
C PRO A 211 -25.79 -21.30 -25.79
N GLY A 212 -24.49 -20.99 -25.62
CA GLY A 212 -23.58 -20.68 -26.72
C GLY A 212 -23.53 -19.20 -27.12
N GLN A 213 -24.35 -18.34 -26.53
CA GLN A 213 -24.28 -16.89 -26.69
C GLN A 213 -23.45 -16.32 -25.53
N LEU A 214 -22.28 -15.79 -25.85
CA LEU A 214 -21.35 -15.19 -24.86
C LEU A 214 -21.39 -13.67 -24.96
N TYR A 215 -21.58 -13.00 -23.84
CA TYR A 215 -21.55 -11.54 -23.74
C TYR A 215 -20.26 -11.16 -23.03
N GLU A 216 -19.39 -10.42 -23.71
CA GLU A 216 -18.15 -9.94 -23.12
C GLU A 216 -18.46 -8.95 -21.97
N ILE A 217 -17.76 -9.16 -20.86
CA ILE A 217 -17.83 -8.23 -19.73
C ILE A 217 -16.58 -7.37 -19.80
N GLY A 218 -16.79 -6.10 -19.97
CA GLY A 218 -15.73 -5.15 -20.12
C GLY A 218 -16.13 -3.75 -19.62
N GLU A 219 -15.23 -2.74 -19.61
CA GLU A 219 -15.51 -1.33 -19.31
C GLU A 219 -15.11 -0.43 -20.47
N ASN A 220 -15.97 0.51 -20.78
CA ASN A 220 -15.70 1.60 -21.71
C ASN A 220 -16.29 2.90 -21.14
N GLU A 221 -16.16 4.01 -21.85
CA GLU A 221 -16.62 5.34 -21.42
C GLU A 221 -18.11 5.42 -21.01
N ASN A 222 -18.89 4.35 -21.21
CA ASN A 222 -20.34 4.31 -21.02
C ASN A 222 -20.85 3.21 -20.07
N GLY A 223 -19.97 2.41 -19.43
CA GLY A 223 -20.47 1.32 -18.58
C GLY A 223 -19.44 0.48 -17.89
N SER A 224 -19.89 -0.17 -16.81
CA SER A 224 -19.06 -0.86 -15.84
C SER A 224 -18.74 -2.29 -16.22
N TYR A 225 -17.49 -2.64 -16.11
CA TYR A 225 -17.00 -4.02 -16.05
C TYR A 225 -17.22 -4.58 -14.65
N ILE A 226 -17.69 -5.80 -14.54
CA ILE A 226 -18.10 -6.35 -13.27
C ILE A 226 -16.92 -6.61 -12.32
N LEU A 227 -15.68 -6.75 -12.81
CA LEU A 227 -14.56 -7.18 -11.97
C LEU A 227 -13.23 -6.43 -12.17
N ASN A 228 -13.10 -5.49 -13.06
CA ASN A 228 -11.83 -4.85 -13.38
C ASN A 228 -11.80 -3.38 -12.94
N ALA A 229 -11.14 -3.09 -11.81
CA ALA A 229 -10.90 -1.71 -11.40
C ALA A 229 -9.69 -1.13 -12.15
N ASN A 230 -9.81 0.12 -12.62
CA ASN A 230 -8.69 0.88 -13.16
C ASN A 230 -7.60 1.07 -12.10
N ASP A 231 -6.36 1.27 -12.54
CA ASP A 231 -5.29 1.62 -11.62
C ASP A 231 -5.49 3.06 -11.10
N LEU A 232 -5.20 3.28 -9.83
CA LEU A 232 -5.27 4.59 -9.19
C LEU A 232 -4.09 5.44 -9.68
N CYS A 233 -4.35 6.71 -9.99
CA CYS A 233 -3.34 7.74 -10.21
C CYS A 233 -3.84 9.06 -9.67
N THR A 234 -3.30 9.50 -8.55
CA THR A 234 -3.70 10.75 -7.88
C THR A 234 -2.68 11.87 -8.00
N ALA A 235 -1.64 11.69 -8.80
CA ALA A 235 -0.61 12.70 -8.99
C ALA A 235 -1.16 14.10 -9.37
N PRO A 236 -2.19 14.21 -10.25
CA PRO A 236 -2.81 15.51 -10.57
C PRO A 236 -3.53 16.19 -9.39
N PHE A 237 -3.79 15.45 -8.31
CA PHE A 237 -4.53 15.91 -7.13
C PHE A 237 -3.67 15.84 -5.85
N ILE A 238 -2.33 15.86 -5.99
CA ILE A 238 -1.41 15.67 -4.87
C ILE A 238 -1.56 16.78 -3.83
N ASP A 239 -1.85 17.99 -4.27
CA ASP A 239 -2.12 19.15 -3.40
C ASP A 239 -3.36 18.91 -2.52
N LEU A 240 -4.44 18.36 -3.08
CA LEU A 240 -5.67 18.08 -2.36
C LEU A 240 -5.46 16.97 -1.33
N ILE A 241 -4.66 15.95 -1.65
CA ILE A 241 -4.31 14.87 -0.72
C ILE A 241 -3.48 15.41 0.44
N CYS A 242 -2.48 16.25 0.16
CA CYS A 242 -1.67 16.90 1.20
C CYS A 242 -2.52 17.82 2.07
N LYS A 243 -3.39 18.64 1.47
CA LYS A 243 -4.33 19.52 2.17
C LYS A 243 -5.37 18.75 3.01
N ALA A 244 -5.71 17.52 2.64
CA ALA A 244 -6.56 16.62 3.43
C ALA A 244 -5.88 16.05 4.68
N GLY A 245 -4.58 16.29 4.88
CA GLY A 245 -3.83 15.91 6.07
C GLY A 245 -3.30 14.48 6.05
N VAL A 246 -2.94 13.96 4.86
CA VAL A 246 -2.26 12.69 4.70
C VAL A 246 -0.77 12.86 5.01
N ASP A 247 -0.23 12.01 5.89
CA ASP A 247 1.15 12.03 6.36
C ASP A 247 2.08 11.17 5.49
N SER A 248 1.55 10.15 4.80
CA SER A 248 2.32 9.24 3.96
C SER A 248 1.59 8.88 2.67
N LEU A 249 2.26 9.11 1.54
CA LEU A 249 1.80 8.86 0.18
C LEU A 249 2.33 7.51 -0.30
N LYS A 250 1.47 6.49 -0.33
CA LYS A 250 1.87 5.12 -0.63
C LYS A 250 1.66 4.74 -2.09
N ILE A 251 2.73 4.28 -2.73
CA ILE A 251 2.69 3.70 -4.07
C ILE A 251 2.47 2.18 -3.96
N GLU A 252 1.48 1.62 -4.67
CA GLU A 252 1.32 0.18 -4.85
C GLU A 252 2.22 -0.31 -5.98
N GLY A 253 2.83 -1.49 -5.83
CA GLY A 253 3.65 -2.03 -6.91
C GLY A 253 4.75 -3.01 -6.48
N ARG A 254 4.63 -3.68 -5.34
CA ARG A 254 5.66 -4.61 -4.83
C ARG A 254 6.01 -5.74 -5.79
N ALA A 255 5.06 -6.18 -6.63
CA ALA A 255 5.25 -7.19 -7.66
C ALA A 255 5.62 -6.59 -9.06
N LYS A 256 5.74 -5.28 -9.16
CA LYS A 256 6.08 -4.57 -10.40
C LYS A 256 7.60 -4.63 -10.66
N THR A 257 8.01 -4.24 -11.88
CA THR A 257 9.43 -4.19 -12.27
C THR A 257 10.19 -3.06 -11.55
N PHE A 258 11.51 -3.13 -11.53
CA PHE A 258 12.37 -2.04 -11.01
C PHE A 258 12.15 -0.73 -11.80
N TYR A 259 11.93 -0.82 -13.11
CA TYR A 259 11.61 0.34 -13.95
C TYR A 259 10.33 1.05 -13.48
N TYR A 260 9.25 0.30 -13.22
CA TYR A 260 8.03 0.87 -12.67
C TYR A 260 8.28 1.56 -11.32
N VAL A 261 9.00 0.90 -10.41
CA VAL A 261 9.30 1.47 -9.10
C VAL A 261 10.08 2.78 -9.24
N ALA A 262 11.12 2.80 -10.07
CA ALA A 262 11.94 3.98 -10.33
C ALA A 262 11.11 5.13 -10.94
N SER A 263 10.42 4.87 -12.06
CA SER A 263 9.67 5.90 -12.79
C SER A 263 8.52 6.48 -11.97
N VAL A 264 7.72 5.62 -11.31
CA VAL A 264 6.58 6.10 -10.52
C VAL A 264 7.07 6.86 -9.29
N THR A 265 8.11 6.37 -8.60
CA THR A 265 8.67 7.08 -7.44
C THR A 265 9.22 8.45 -7.84
N ALA A 266 9.99 8.53 -8.93
CA ALA A 266 10.54 9.79 -9.43
C ALA A 266 9.44 10.78 -9.83
N ALA A 267 8.38 10.30 -10.49
CA ALA A 267 7.25 11.13 -10.89
C ALA A 267 6.49 11.70 -9.68
N TYR A 268 6.20 10.86 -8.67
CA TYR A 268 5.56 11.34 -7.43
C TYR A 268 6.47 12.23 -6.61
N ARG A 269 7.79 12.00 -6.60
CA ARG A 269 8.75 12.92 -5.96
C ARG A 269 8.70 14.29 -6.62
N LYS A 270 8.76 14.36 -7.95
CA LYS A 270 8.62 15.62 -8.69
C LYS A 270 7.28 16.31 -8.43
N ALA A 271 6.17 15.56 -8.45
CA ALA A 271 4.84 16.11 -8.19
C ALA A 271 4.76 16.72 -6.77
N LEU A 272 5.31 16.03 -5.78
CA LEU A 272 5.35 16.52 -4.40
C LEU A 272 6.27 17.74 -4.26
N ASP A 273 7.43 17.73 -4.92
CA ASP A 273 8.35 18.88 -4.92
C ASP A 273 7.74 20.11 -5.61
N GLN A 274 6.98 19.93 -6.70
CA GLN A 274 6.23 21.01 -7.35
C GLN A 274 5.18 21.62 -6.42
N TYR A 275 4.41 20.78 -5.71
CA TYR A 275 3.45 21.25 -4.72
C TYR A 275 4.15 22.02 -3.58
N LEU A 276 5.25 21.47 -3.05
CA LEU A 276 5.98 22.06 -1.92
C LEU A 276 6.70 23.36 -2.27
N ALA A 277 6.94 23.63 -3.55
CA ALA A 277 7.51 24.91 -3.99
C ALA A 277 6.54 26.08 -3.79
N ASP A 278 5.23 25.86 -3.89
CA ASP A 278 4.17 26.86 -3.59
C ASP A 278 2.90 26.18 -3.02
N PRO A 279 2.92 25.77 -1.74
CA PRO A 279 1.83 25.00 -1.13
C PRO A 279 0.53 25.78 -0.92
N LEU A 280 0.59 27.12 -1.05
CA LEU A 280 -0.56 28.01 -0.91
C LEU A 280 -1.25 28.30 -2.25
N ASN A 281 -0.72 27.79 -3.35
CA ASN A 281 -1.34 27.91 -4.66
C ASN A 281 -2.64 27.07 -4.73
N ASP A 282 -3.76 27.75 -4.86
CA ASP A 282 -5.07 27.09 -5.01
C ASP A 282 -5.32 26.60 -6.45
N ASN A 283 -4.48 26.98 -7.41
CA ASN A 283 -4.53 26.54 -8.80
C ASN A 283 -3.32 25.65 -9.12
N PHE A 284 -3.05 24.65 -8.27
CA PHE A 284 -1.98 23.70 -8.54
C PHE A 284 -2.28 22.91 -9.83
N GLU A 285 -1.33 22.92 -10.74
CA GLU A 285 -1.36 22.11 -11.96
C GLU A 285 -0.09 21.27 -12.04
N LEU A 286 -0.27 19.96 -12.18
CA LEU A 286 0.85 19.05 -12.39
C LEU A 286 1.44 19.26 -13.78
N SER A 287 2.76 19.31 -13.88
CA SER A 287 3.44 19.48 -15.17
C SER A 287 3.22 18.27 -16.10
N ASP A 288 3.07 18.54 -17.39
CA ASP A 288 2.79 17.53 -18.43
C ASP A 288 3.88 16.43 -18.51
N ASP A 289 5.13 16.76 -18.20
CA ASP A 289 6.24 15.82 -18.22
C ASP A 289 6.09 14.75 -17.11
N VAL A 290 5.59 15.12 -15.94
CA VAL A 290 5.31 14.16 -14.83
C VAL A 290 4.17 13.25 -15.21
N LEU A 291 3.09 13.80 -15.78
CA LEU A 291 1.95 12.99 -16.22
C LEU A 291 2.34 12.04 -17.37
N ALA A 292 3.14 12.53 -18.32
CA ALA A 292 3.66 11.70 -19.43
C ALA A 292 4.54 10.55 -18.92
N GLU A 293 5.35 10.76 -17.88
CA GLU A 293 6.17 9.69 -17.30
C GLU A 293 5.29 8.60 -16.64
N LEU A 294 4.26 8.99 -15.90
CA LEU A 294 3.32 8.06 -15.29
C LEU A 294 2.54 7.23 -16.32
N THR A 295 2.18 7.83 -17.45
CA THR A 295 1.46 7.13 -18.54
C THR A 295 2.33 6.15 -19.33
N ARG A 296 3.67 6.27 -19.26
CA ARG A 296 4.60 5.31 -19.89
C ARG A 296 4.72 4.00 -19.12
N THR A 297 4.33 3.98 -17.86
CA THR A 297 4.35 2.74 -17.06
C THR A 297 3.12 1.90 -17.38
N SER A 298 3.22 0.56 -17.19
CA SER A 298 2.07 -0.33 -17.38
C SER A 298 0.96 -0.03 -16.37
N HIS A 299 -0.17 0.44 -16.83
CA HIS A 299 -1.39 0.72 -16.06
C HIS A 299 -2.62 0.09 -16.76
N ARG A 300 -3.76 0.15 -16.11
CA ARG A 300 -5.07 -0.30 -16.61
C ARG A 300 -6.08 0.81 -16.54
#